data_b141e3675a65020b87871c8606224de0
#
_entry.id   b141e3675a65020b87871c8606224de0
#
_cell.length_a   1.000
_cell.length_b   1.000
_cell.length_c   1.000
_cell.angle_alpha   90.00
_cell.angle_beta   90.00
_cell.angle_gamma   90.00
#
_symmetry.space_group_name_H-M   'P 1'
#
loop_
_entity.id
_entity.type
_entity.pdbx_description
1 polymer ?
#
loop_
_entity_poly.entity_id
_entity_poly.type
_entity_poly.pdbx_seq_one_letter_code
_entity_poly.pdbx_strand_id
1 'polypeptide(L)'
;MTGDLEAAQRFYGAVLGWAFRPTRLGEGFSVAMRDGVPVAGIGGLARRLGVPVAWTPYFAVDDADVTAARVRERGATMAVGPLAFGTGRAALAADPEGAVFGFWQGEVIPDWTARPGLGGAAVRLELRTRDAFAAAVFYGEVLDWACERPGCCDVSYEQDHVVVRRGPDTVAVISGGAVEEAPDPQVRPRWHVHFDVPDLEAAVETALRLGGRTVSPVHTTSTSRRITLADPDGGLFTIVARQNGTGPASGVR
;
A
#
# COMPACT_ATOMS: atom_id res chain seq x y z
N MET A 1 -2.12 2.62 10.22
CA MET A 1 -2.43 3.00 11.62
C MET A 1 -2.01 1.89 12.56
N THR A 2 -1.43 2.20 13.71
CA THR A 2 -0.99 1.25 14.75
C THR A 2 -1.50 1.71 16.13
N GLY A 3 -1.51 0.82 17.11
CA GLY A 3 -1.88 1.13 18.49
C GLY A 3 -0.74 1.73 19.31
N ASP A 4 0.52 1.52 18.88
CA ASP A 4 1.73 2.02 19.55
C ASP A 4 2.76 2.42 18.49
N LEU A 5 3.02 3.72 18.37
CA LEU A 5 3.91 4.28 17.35
C LEU A 5 5.37 3.83 17.56
N GLU A 6 5.86 3.84 18.80
CA GLU A 6 7.25 3.48 19.08
C GLU A 6 7.50 1.98 18.85
N ALA A 7 6.55 1.13 19.26
CA ALA A 7 6.63 -0.31 18.99
C ALA A 7 6.64 -0.59 17.48
N ALA A 8 5.78 0.08 16.71
CA ALA A 8 5.75 -0.03 15.26
C ALA A 8 7.06 0.45 14.62
N GLN A 9 7.62 1.57 15.05
CA GLN A 9 8.90 2.07 14.55
C GLN A 9 10.04 1.08 14.82
N ARG A 10 10.12 0.50 16.03
CA ARG A 10 11.11 -0.53 16.36
C ARG A 10 10.95 -1.77 15.47
N PHE A 11 9.71 -2.22 15.29
CA PHE A 11 9.41 -3.40 14.48
C PHE A 11 9.78 -3.19 13.00
N TYR A 12 9.20 -2.16 12.35
CA TYR A 12 9.43 -1.91 10.93
C TYR A 12 10.86 -1.41 10.63
N GLY A 13 11.48 -0.71 11.57
CA GLY A 13 12.90 -0.35 11.48
C GLY A 13 13.81 -1.57 11.39
N ALA A 14 13.57 -2.57 12.22
CA ALA A 14 14.37 -3.79 12.23
C ALA A 14 14.04 -4.73 11.05
N VAL A 15 12.76 -4.86 10.66
CA VAL A 15 12.32 -5.80 9.62
C VAL A 15 12.58 -5.25 8.21
N LEU A 16 12.35 -3.96 7.99
CA LEU A 16 12.41 -3.31 6.67
C LEU A 16 13.60 -2.37 6.49
N GLY A 17 14.41 -2.18 7.53
CA GLY A 17 15.55 -1.26 7.48
C GLY A 17 15.15 0.21 7.42
N TRP A 18 13.99 0.58 7.94
CA TRP A 18 13.49 1.95 7.89
C TRP A 18 14.04 2.81 9.02
N ALA A 19 14.36 4.05 8.69
CA ALA A 19 14.53 5.15 9.65
C ALA A 19 13.22 5.94 9.76
N PHE A 20 13.05 6.74 10.81
CA PHE A 20 11.83 7.49 11.04
C PHE A 20 12.12 8.96 11.31
N ARG A 21 11.26 9.84 10.80
CA ARG A 21 11.31 11.26 11.10
C ARG A 21 9.94 11.77 11.56
N PRO A 22 9.89 12.83 12.41
CA PRO A 22 8.65 13.50 12.77
C PRO A 22 7.93 14.06 11.55
N THR A 23 6.62 14.26 11.67
CA THR A 23 5.78 14.91 10.65
C THR A 23 5.13 16.18 11.18
N ARG A 24 4.63 17.02 10.27
CA ARG A 24 3.79 18.18 10.63
C ARG A 24 2.37 17.78 11.08
N LEU A 25 2.02 16.50 10.99
CA LEU A 25 0.72 15.98 11.43
C LEU A 25 0.63 15.77 12.95
N GLY A 26 1.71 16.07 13.69
CA GLY A 26 1.78 15.98 15.14
C GLY A 26 2.52 14.74 15.66
N GLU A 27 2.71 14.69 16.98
CA GLU A 27 3.52 13.66 17.67
C GLU A 27 3.01 12.22 17.49
N GLY A 28 1.73 12.06 17.17
CA GLY A 28 1.14 10.74 16.90
C GLY A 28 1.48 10.16 15.52
N PHE A 29 2.29 10.85 14.70
CA PHE A 29 2.63 10.43 13.34
C PHE A 29 4.13 10.48 13.07
N SER A 30 4.57 9.57 12.21
CA SER A 30 5.95 9.50 11.75
C SER A 30 6.02 9.14 10.27
N VAL A 31 7.03 9.66 9.58
CA VAL A 31 7.36 9.24 8.21
C VAL A 31 8.47 8.20 8.27
N ALA A 32 8.20 7.04 7.70
CA ALA A 32 9.19 6.01 7.45
C ALA A 32 10.02 6.38 6.22
N MET A 33 11.34 6.25 6.35
CA MET A 33 12.34 6.60 5.35
C MET A 33 13.17 5.37 5.01
N ARG A 34 13.43 5.14 3.72
CA ARG A 34 14.40 4.17 3.24
C ARG A 34 15.42 4.89 2.35
N ASP A 35 16.70 4.78 2.68
CA ASP A 35 17.79 5.44 1.93
C ASP A 35 17.55 6.95 1.73
N GLY A 36 17.02 7.62 2.75
CA GLY A 36 16.70 9.04 2.73
C GLY A 36 15.42 9.41 1.95
N VAL A 37 14.69 8.43 1.42
CA VAL A 37 13.45 8.64 0.67
C VAL A 37 12.24 8.24 1.53
N PRO A 38 11.16 9.06 1.61
CA PRO A 38 9.93 8.68 2.30
C PRO A 38 9.25 7.49 1.61
N VAL A 39 8.85 6.50 2.38
CA VAL A 39 8.22 5.26 1.87
C VAL A 39 6.85 4.99 2.46
N ALA A 40 6.57 5.46 3.67
CA ALA A 40 5.28 5.26 4.33
C ALA A 40 5.04 6.28 5.45
N GLY A 41 3.78 6.45 5.84
CA GLY A 41 3.38 7.14 7.06
C GLY A 41 2.88 6.16 8.12
N ILE A 42 3.29 6.32 9.38
CA ILE A 42 2.78 5.54 10.50
C ILE A 42 2.08 6.48 11.47
N GLY A 43 0.81 6.17 11.79
CA GLY A 43 0.03 6.89 12.79
C GLY A 43 -0.27 6.00 14.00
N GLY A 44 0.14 6.41 15.20
CA GLY A 44 -0.06 5.71 16.47
C GLY A 44 -1.42 5.99 17.11
N LEU A 45 -2.47 6.20 16.32
CA LEU A 45 -3.76 6.69 16.79
C LEU A 45 -4.89 5.65 16.74
N ALA A 46 -4.60 4.42 16.33
CA ALA A 46 -5.64 3.41 16.10
C ALA A 46 -6.54 3.22 17.34
N ARG A 47 -5.95 3.07 18.52
CA ARG A 47 -6.71 2.92 19.79
C ARG A 47 -7.53 4.16 20.13
N ARG A 48 -6.96 5.37 19.94
CA ARG A 48 -7.63 6.64 20.28
C ARG A 48 -8.82 6.92 19.36
N LEU A 49 -8.69 6.54 18.08
CA LEU A 49 -9.72 6.77 17.07
C LEU A 49 -10.70 5.60 16.94
N GLY A 50 -10.46 4.48 17.63
CA GLY A 50 -11.28 3.27 17.51
C GLY A 50 -11.24 2.65 16.11
N VAL A 51 -10.14 2.86 15.35
CA VAL A 51 -9.97 2.32 14.00
C VAL A 51 -9.10 1.06 14.01
N PRO A 52 -9.30 0.13 13.06
CA PRO A 52 -8.46 -1.06 12.97
C PRO A 52 -6.98 -0.72 12.75
N VAL A 53 -6.11 -1.56 13.29
CA VAL A 53 -4.69 -1.57 12.93
C VAL A 53 -4.56 -2.14 11.53
N ALA A 54 -4.15 -1.30 10.59
CA ALA A 54 -4.02 -1.70 9.19
C ALA A 54 -3.10 -0.77 8.40
N TRP A 55 -2.48 -1.31 7.38
CA TRP A 55 -1.92 -0.57 6.28
C TRP A 55 -3.04 -0.18 5.31
N THR A 56 -3.18 1.10 5.05
CA THR A 56 -4.22 1.66 4.17
C THR A 56 -3.57 2.50 3.10
N PRO A 57 -3.80 2.24 1.80
CA PRO A 57 -3.35 3.14 0.76
C PRO A 57 -4.14 4.46 0.82
N TYR A 58 -3.43 5.58 0.69
CA TYR A 58 -4.05 6.89 0.54
C TYR A 58 -3.71 7.46 -0.84
N PHE A 59 -4.73 7.84 -1.57
CA PHE A 59 -4.61 8.42 -2.91
C PHE A 59 -4.78 9.93 -2.84
N ALA A 60 -3.88 10.66 -3.48
CA ALA A 60 -4.01 12.11 -3.61
C ALA A 60 -5.17 12.47 -4.55
N VAL A 61 -5.98 13.43 -4.15
CA VAL A 61 -7.11 13.93 -4.93
C VAL A 61 -7.13 15.45 -4.94
N ASP A 62 -7.68 16.04 -6.00
CA ASP A 62 -7.79 17.49 -6.13
C ASP A 62 -8.87 18.07 -5.20
N ASP A 63 -9.98 17.33 -5.02
CA ASP A 63 -11.12 17.75 -4.19
C ASP A 63 -11.71 16.54 -3.44
N ALA A 64 -11.62 16.59 -2.11
CA ALA A 64 -12.09 15.51 -1.26
C ALA A 64 -13.62 15.39 -1.18
N ASP A 65 -14.36 16.50 -1.34
CA ASP A 65 -15.83 16.46 -1.33
C ASP A 65 -16.37 15.87 -2.62
N VAL A 66 -15.79 16.26 -3.76
CA VAL A 66 -16.12 15.67 -5.06
C VAL A 66 -15.81 14.17 -5.08
N THR A 67 -14.64 13.78 -4.57
CA THR A 67 -14.28 12.36 -4.47
C THR A 67 -15.23 11.60 -3.56
N ALA A 68 -15.60 12.16 -2.40
CA ALA A 68 -16.57 11.53 -1.49
C ALA A 68 -17.97 11.40 -2.11
N ALA A 69 -18.40 12.34 -2.95
CA ALA A 69 -19.65 12.23 -3.71
C ALA A 69 -19.57 11.06 -4.71
N ARG A 70 -18.50 10.98 -5.50
CA ARG A 70 -18.27 9.88 -6.46
C ARG A 70 -18.25 8.52 -5.79
N VAL A 71 -17.60 8.40 -4.60
CA VAL A 71 -17.61 7.17 -3.80
C VAL A 71 -19.03 6.69 -3.52
N ARG A 72 -19.92 7.61 -3.05
CA ARG A 72 -21.33 7.28 -2.72
C ARG A 72 -22.14 6.94 -3.96
N GLU A 73 -21.99 7.72 -5.03
CA GLU A 73 -22.71 7.53 -6.30
C GLU A 73 -22.41 6.18 -6.95
N ARG A 74 -21.23 5.61 -6.68
CA ARG A 74 -20.80 4.32 -7.20
C ARG A 74 -21.00 3.15 -6.25
N GLY A 75 -21.84 3.31 -5.24
CA GLY A 75 -22.25 2.23 -4.35
C GLY A 75 -21.19 1.83 -3.30
N ALA A 76 -20.15 2.63 -3.13
CA ALA A 76 -19.14 2.41 -2.10
C ALA A 76 -19.51 3.13 -0.80
N THR A 77 -18.82 2.78 0.28
CA THR A 77 -19.14 3.28 1.63
C THR A 77 -18.11 4.30 2.09
N MET A 78 -18.57 5.49 2.53
CA MET A 78 -17.73 6.43 3.26
C MET A 78 -17.67 6.03 4.74
N ALA A 79 -16.50 5.66 5.24
CA ALA A 79 -16.29 5.32 6.65
C ALA A 79 -15.97 6.56 7.49
N VAL A 80 -15.15 7.49 6.98
CA VAL A 80 -14.75 8.72 7.69
C VAL A 80 -14.55 9.87 6.70
N GLY A 81 -14.99 11.03 7.07
CA GLY A 81 -14.65 12.31 6.46
C GLY A 81 -15.37 12.63 5.16
N PRO A 82 -14.88 13.62 4.39
CA PRO A 82 -13.60 14.35 4.49
C PRO A 82 -13.48 15.25 5.72
N LEU A 83 -12.43 15.06 6.50
CA LEU A 83 -12.14 15.84 7.70
C LEU A 83 -10.82 16.62 7.55
N ALA A 84 -10.76 17.82 8.11
CA ALA A 84 -9.52 18.57 8.18
C ALA A 84 -8.49 17.80 9.04
N PHE A 85 -7.29 17.65 8.50
CA PHE A 85 -6.22 16.92 9.16
C PHE A 85 -4.86 17.52 8.80
N GLY A 86 -4.22 18.15 9.78
CA GLY A 86 -2.96 18.87 9.53
C GLY A 86 -3.12 19.95 8.46
N THR A 87 -2.38 19.84 7.37
CA THR A 87 -2.35 20.79 6.25
C THR A 87 -3.31 20.42 5.10
N GLY A 88 -4.14 19.41 5.30
CA GLY A 88 -5.04 18.92 4.26
C GLY A 88 -6.34 18.35 4.80
N ARG A 89 -7.00 17.56 3.97
CA ARG A 89 -8.24 16.86 4.30
C ARG A 89 -8.10 15.37 3.97
N ALA A 90 -8.43 14.54 4.93
CA ALA A 90 -8.37 13.08 4.80
C ALA A 90 -9.78 12.47 4.84
N ALA A 91 -9.96 11.41 4.11
CA ALA A 91 -11.15 10.58 4.17
C ALA A 91 -10.78 9.09 4.12
N LEU A 92 -11.69 8.26 4.61
CA LEU A 92 -11.58 6.80 4.57
C LEU A 92 -12.85 6.23 3.98
N ALA A 93 -12.71 5.33 3.03
CA ALA A 93 -13.81 4.67 2.33
C ALA A 93 -13.55 3.18 2.18
N ALA A 94 -14.59 2.43 1.86
CA ALA A 94 -14.49 1.07 1.39
C ALA A 94 -15.15 0.98 0.01
N ASP A 95 -14.51 0.30 -0.92
CA ASP A 95 -15.04 0.06 -2.25
C ASP A 95 -16.28 -0.85 -2.21
N PRO A 96 -16.96 -1.12 -3.34
CA PRO A 96 -18.16 -1.97 -3.34
C PRO A 96 -17.93 -3.40 -2.83
N GLU A 97 -16.69 -3.89 -2.84
CA GLU A 97 -16.31 -5.20 -2.31
C GLU A 97 -15.74 -5.16 -0.88
N GLY A 98 -15.70 -3.97 -0.26
CA GLY A 98 -15.25 -3.78 1.12
C GLY A 98 -13.76 -3.51 1.26
N ALA A 99 -12.99 -3.36 0.18
CA ALA A 99 -11.58 -3.02 0.29
C ALA A 99 -11.41 -1.57 0.75
N VAL A 100 -10.75 -1.40 1.90
CA VAL A 100 -10.57 -0.09 2.55
C VAL A 100 -9.47 0.70 1.88
N PHE A 101 -9.74 1.96 1.56
CA PHE A 101 -8.78 2.92 1.03
C PHE A 101 -9.04 4.32 1.58
N GLY A 102 -8.01 5.16 1.58
CA GLY A 102 -8.13 6.56 1.93
C GLY A 102 -7.88 7.46 0.73
N PHE A 103 -8.31 8.71 0.84
CA PHE A 103 -7.90 9.75 -0.08
C PHE A 103 -7.56 11.04 0.68
N TRP A 104 -6.68 11.83 0.08
CA TRP A 104 -6.08 13.00 0.67
C TRP A 104 -6.13 14.18 -0.30
N GLN A 105 -6.66 15.32 0.17
CA GLN A 105 -6.57 16.61 -0.50
C GLN A 105 -5.61 17.52 0.28
N GLY A 106 -4.68 18.16 -0.41
CA GLY A 106 -3.74 19.11 0.18
C GLY A 106 -2.29 18.78 -0.12
N GLU A 107 -1.38 19.48 0.55
CA GLU A 107 0.05 19.24 0.37
C GLU A 107 0.42 17.82 0.76
N VAL A 108 0.94 17.06 -0.18
CA VAL A 108 1.66 15.82 0.10
C VAL A 108 3.02 16.16 0.69
N ILE A 109 3.57 15.25 1.48
CA ILE A 109 4.92 15.41 2.05
C ILE A 109 5.85 15.82 0.90
N PRO A 110 6.55 16.96 1.00
CA PRO A 110 7.53 17.38 0.01
C PRO A 110 8.40 16.23 -0.39
N ASP A 111 9.14 15.97 -1.19
CA ASP A 111 10.00 14.81 -1.50
C ASP A 111 9.28 13.47 -1.84
N TRP A 112 7.98 13.30 -1.53
CA TRP A 112 7.27 12.07 -1.90
C TRP A 112 7.02 11.96 -3.42
N THR A 113 6.88 13.13 -4.08
CA THR A 113 6.61 13.20 -5.53
C THR A 113 7.86 13.53 -6.37
N ALA A 114 8.98 13.87 -5.73
CA ALA A 114 10.09 14.58 -6.38
C ALA A 114 11.13 13.69 -7.06
N ARG A 115 11.04 12.35 -6.97
CA ARG A 115 12.06 11.48 -7.58
C ARG A 115 11.44 10.37 -8.42
N PRO A 116 11.06 10.65 -9.69
CA PRO A 116 10.81 9.59 -10.66
C PRO A 116 12.07 8.73 -10.80
N GLY A 117 11.93 7.42 -10.63
CA GLY A 117 13.03 6.48 -10.88
C GLY A 117 13.88 6.06 -9.67
N LEU A 118 13.81 6.70 -8.50
CA LEU A 118 14.40 6.15 -7.26
C LEU A 118 13.39 5.36 -6.42
N GLY A 119 12.12 5.47 -6.74
CA GLY A 119 11.09 4.59 -6.24
C GLY A 119 11.00 3.31 -7.06
N GLY A 120 12.08 2.67 -7.37
CA GLY A 120 12.06 1.24 -7.72
C GLY A 120 11.40 0.53 -6.56
N ALA A 121 10.14 0.66 -6.55
CA ALA A 121 9.06 0.45 -5.61
C ALA A 121 9.49 -0.30 -4.35
N ALA A 122 10.11 0.41 -3.39
CA ALA A 122 10.23 -0.11 -2.02
C ALA A 122 8.85 -0.48 -1.45
N VAL A 123 7.78 0.09 -2.03
CA VAL A 123 6.38 -0.14 -1.68
C VAL A 123 5.56 -0.32 -2.95
N ARG A 124 4.80 -1.41 -3.04
CA ARG A 124 3.86 -1.69 -4.13
C ARG A 124 2.47 -1.94 -3.56
N LEU A 125 1.45 -1.51 -4.30
CA LEU A 125 0.05 -1.72 -3.96
C LEU A 125 -0.55 -2.79 -4.89
N GLU A 126 -1.24 -3.76 -4.32
CA GLU A 126 -2.05 -4.72 -5.06
C GLU A 126 -3.46 -4.75 -4.46
N LEU A 127 -4.47 -4.48 -5.28
CA LEU A 127 -5.84 -4.75 -4.93
C LEU A 127 -6.18 -6.18 -5.36
N ARG A 128 -6.57 -7.02 -4.41
CA ARG A 128 -7.26 -8.28 -4.73
C ARG A 128 -8.75 -8.01 -4.67
N THR A 129 -9.47 -8.42 -5.71
CA THR A 129 -10.91 -8.19 -5.87
C THR A 129 -11.52 -9.39 -6.59
N ARG A 130 -12.83 -9.56 -6.52
CA ARG A 130 -13.52 -10.60 -7.28
C ARG A 130 -13.55 -10.29 -8.77
N ASP A 131 -13.74 -9.01 -9.11
CA ASP A 131 -13.81 -8.52 -10.48
C ASP A 131 -12.82 -7.35 -10.68
N ALA A 132 -11.69 -7.64 -11.32
CA ALA A 132 -10.64 -6.64 -11.56
C ALA A 132 -11.10 -5.53 -12.52
N PHE A 133 -11.98 -5.84 -13.48
CA PHE A 133 -12.47 -4.84 -14.41
C PHE A 133 -13.44 -3.86 -13.73
N ALA A 134 -14.42 -4.37 -12.98
CA ALA A 134 -15.34 -3.53 -12.22
C ALA A 134 -14.60 -2.63 -11.20
N ALA A 135 -13.60 -3.19 -10.51
CA ALA A 135 -12.77 -2.42 -9.59
C ALA A 135 -11.96 -1.34 -10.33
N ALA A 136 -11.37 -1.64 -11.49
CA ALA A 136 -10.63 -0.65 -12.28
C ALA A 136 -11.52 0.50 -12.75
N VAL A 137 -12.75 0.21 -13.17
CA VAL A 137 -13.74 1.25 -13.52
C VAL A 137 -14.07 2.09 -12.28
N PHE A 138 -14.35 1.47 -11.14
CA PHE A 138 -14.65 2.16 -9.90
C PHE A 138 -13.53 3.12 -9.49
N TYR A 139 -12.31 2.63 -9.35
CA TYR A 139 -11.17 3.47 -8.93
C TYR A 139 -10.79 4.50 -9.99
N GLY A 140 -10.89 4.15 -11.27
CA GLY A 140 -10.66 5.06 -12.38
C GLY A 140 -11.54 6.31 -12.32
N GLU A 141 -12.82 6.12 -12.03
CA GLU A 141 -13.81 7.20 -11.97
C GLU A 141 -13.80 7.95 -10.63
N VAL A 142 -13.61 7.23 -9.50
CA VAL A 142 -13.56 7.85 -8.17
C VAL A 142 -12.29 8.68 -7.98
N LEU A 143 -11.14 8.17 -8.43
CA LEU A 143 -9.83 8.79 -8.25
C LEU A 143 -9.34 9.56 -9.48
N ASP A 144 -10.14 9.59 -10.56
CA ASP A 144 -9.82 10.29 -11.80
C ASP A 144 -8.47 9.81 -12.43
N TRP A 145 -8.18 8.50 -12.36
CA TRP A 145 -6.90 7.96 -12.79
C TRP A 145 -6.65 8.14 -14.27
N ALA A 146 -7.66 7.90 -15.11
CA ALA A 146 -7.58 7.98 -16.56
C ALA A 146 -8.00 9.36 -17.12
N CYS A 147 -7.72 10.42 -16.37
CA CYS A 147 -8.01 11.77 -16.84
C CYS A 147 -7.07 12.14 -18.01
N GLU A 148 -7.52 12.98 -18.93
CA GLU A 148 -6.72 13.41 -20.09
C GLU A 148 -5.73 14.55 -19.77
N ARG A 149 -5.40 14.76 -18.48
CA ARG A 149 -4.52 15.85 -18.03
C ARG A 149 -3.08 15.34 -17.84
N PRO A 150 -2.06 16.20 -17.99
CA PRO A 150 -0.68 15.83 -17.68
C PRO A 150 -0.55 15.30 -16.22
N GLY A 151 0.07 14.15 -16.05
CA GLY A 151 0.28 13.53 -14.74
C GLY A 151 -0.81 12.55 -14.30
N CYS A 152 -1.80 12.29 -15.13
CA CYS A 152 -2.74 11.20 -14.93
C CYS A 152 -2.08 9.83 -15.09
N CYS A 153 -2.76 8.79 -14.62
CA CYS A 153 -2.29 7.44 -14.74
C CYS A 153 -2.71 6.82 -16.07
N ASP A 154 -1.87 5.96 -16.61
CA ASP A 154 -2.23 5.01 -17.66
C ASP A 154 -2.80 3.76 -16.99
N VAL A 155 -3.97 3.33 -17.44
CA VAL A 155 -4.65 2.11 -16.97
C VAL A 155 -4.68 1.13 -18.12
N SER A 156 -4.00 -0.01 -17.97
CA SER A 156 -3.91 -1.05 -18.99
C SER A 156 -4.30 -2.42 -18.44
N TYR A 157 -4.92 -3.24 -19.29
CA TYR A 157 -5.20 -4.64 -18.97
C TYR A 157 -4.06 -5.50 -19.52
N GLU A 158 -3.34 -6.18 -18.63
CA GLU A 158 -2.18 -6.99 -18.97
C GLU A 158 -2.36 -8.40 -18.45
N GLN A 159 -2.42 -9.38 -19.35
CA GLN A 159 -2.74 -10.77 -19.01
C GLN A 159 -4.08 -10.88 -18.27
N ASP A 160 -4.08 -11.07 -16.95
CA ASP A 160 -5.26 -11.19 -16.09
C ASP A 160 -5.31 -10.10 -14.99
N HIS A 161 -4.51 -9.03 -15.13
CA HIS A 161 -4.42 -7.93 -14.20
C HIS A 161 -4.72 -6.59 -14.87
N VAL A 162 -5.23 -5.64 -14.08
CA VAL A 162 -5.22 -4.24 -14.46
C VAL A 162 -4.02 -3.58 -13.81
N VAL A 163 -3.20 -2.92 -14.62
CA VAL A 163 -2.00 -2.22 -14.16
C VAL A 163 -2.22 -0.72 -14.29
N VAL A 164 -2.00 -0.03 -13.19
CA VAL A 164 -2.09 1.44 -13.11
C VAL A 164 -0.68 1.98 -13.06
N ARG A 165 -0.30 2.80 -14.04
CA ARG A 165 1.02 3.43 -14.15
C ARG A 165 0.95 4.94 -14.14
N ARG A 166 2.01 5.54 -13.62
CA ARG A 166 2.27 6.97 -13.74
C ARG A 166 3.66 7.15 -14.36
N GLY A 167 3.69 7.45 -15.64
CA GLY A 167 4.94 7.39 -16.41
C GLY A 167 5.56 5.98 -16.35
N PRO A 168 6.82 5.81 -15.97
CA PRO A 168 7.47 4.50 -15.88
C PRO A 168 7.09 3.69 -14.62
N ASP A 169 6.45 4.32 -13.64
CA ASP A 169 6.21 3.72 -12.33
C ASP A 169 4.85 3.03 -12.26
N THR A 170 4.81 1.76 -11.82
CA THR A 170 3.57 1.07 -11.46
C THR A 170 3.10 1.58 -10.10
N VAL A 171 1.93 2.22 -10.09
CA VAL A 171 1.28 2.76 -8.89
C VAL A 171 0.51 1.67 -8.15
N ALA A 172 -0.25 0.88 -8.90
CA ALA A 172 -1.04 -0.21 -8.36
C ALA A 172 -1.26 -1.33 -9.40
N VAL A 173 -1.54 -2.52 -8.89
CA VAL A 173 -2.02 -3.66 -9.67
C VAL A 173 -3.37 -4.07 -9.11
N ILE A 174 -4.34 -4.38 -9.98
CA ILE A 174 -5.65 -4.88 -9.59
C ILE A 174 -5.78 -6.30 -10.15
N SER A 175 -5.92 -7.27 -9.27
CA SER A 175 -5.96 -8.69 -9.59
C SER A 175 -7.31 -9.29 -9.22
N GLY A 176 -7.94 -10.00 -10.14
CA GLY A 176 -9.21 -10.70 -9.93
C GLY A 176 -9.09 -11.97 -9.09
N GLY A 177 -10.21 -12.68 -8.95
CA GLY A 177 -10.26 -14.01 -8.35
C GLY A 177 -10.12 -14.02 -6.82
N ALA A 178 -10.44 -12.93 -6.14
CA ALA A 178 -10.47 -12.89 -4.69
C ALA A 178 -11.58 -13.79 -4.11
N VAL A 179 -11.29 -14.41 -2.95
CA VAL A 179 -12.22 -15.25 -2.20
C VAL A 179 -12.37 -14.70 -0.79
N GLU A 180 -13.56 -14.27 -0.42
CA GLU A 180 -13.82 -13.50 0.80
C GLU A 180 -13.45 -14.25 2.09
N GLU A 181 -13.80 -15.53 2.18
CA GLU A 181 -13.55 -16.35 3.36
C GLU A 181 -12.29 -17.23 3.26
N ALA A 182 -11.41 -16.94 2.30
CA ALA A 182 -10.20 -17.73 2.16
C ALA A 182 -9.35 -17.71 3.45
N PRO A 183 -8.78 -18.84 3.87
CA PRO A 183 -7.84 -18.89 5.00
C PRO A 183 -6.60 -18.02 4.76
N ASP A 184 -6.11 -18.00 3.52
CA ASP A 184 -4.97 -17.17 3.10
C ASP A 184 -5.42 -15.72 2.88
N PRO A 185 -4.94 -14.75 3.67
CA PRO A 185 -5.31 -13.35 3.49
C PRO A 185 -4.82 -12.74 2.17
N GLN A 186 -3.87 -13.38 1.45
CA GLN A 186 -3.39 -12.88 0.16
C GLN A 186 -4.44 -12.98 -0.95
N VAL A 187 -5.42 -13.86 -0.81
CA VAL A 187 -6.48 -14.04 -1.81
C VAL A 187 -7.83 -13.45 -1.39
N ARG A 188 -7.86 -12.71 -0.26
CA ARG A 188 -9.08 -12.01 0.16
C ARG A 188 -9.22 -10.66 -0.53
N PRO A 189 -10.47 -10.17 -0.75
CA PRO A 189 -10.70 -8.82 -1.29
C PRO A 189 -10.14 -7.76 -0.35
N ARG A 190 -9.06 -7.10 -0.76
CA ARG A 190 -8.45 -6.00 0.00
C ARG A 190 -7.28 -5.39 -0.75
N TRP A 191 -6.88 -4.20 -0.34
CA TRP A 191 -5.58 -3.65 -0.66
C TRP A 191 -4.47 -4.35 0.13
N HIS A 192 -3.48 -4.84 -0.58
CA HIS A 192 -2.24 -5.39 -0.05
C HIS A 192 -1.11 -4.38 -0.25
N VAL A 193 -0.32 -4.21 0.80
CA VAL A 193 0.90 -3.39 0.74
C VAL A 193 2.08 -4.34 0.74
N HIS A 194 2.93 -4.21 -0.26
CA HIS A 194 4.11 -5.04 -0.46
C HIS A 194 5.37 -4.20 -0.23
N PHE A 195 6.27 -4.68 0.61
CA PHE A 195 7.54 -4.04 0.90
C PHE A 195 8.70 -4.91 0.39
N ASP A 196 9.59 -4.32 -0.40
CA ASP A 196 10.76 -5.02 -0.90
C ASP A 196 11.80 -5.18 0.21
N VAL A 197 12.32 -6.40 0.37
CA VAL A 197 13.42 -6.74 1.29
C VAL A 197 14.55 -7.40 0.51
N PRO A 198 15.81 -7.23 0.95
CA PRO A 198 16.95 -7.87 0.29
C PRO A 198 16.99 -9.38 0.56
N ASP A 199 16.57 -9.81 1.74
CA ASP A 199 16.58 -11.20 2.20
C ASP A 199 15.26 -11.53 2.90
N LEU A 200 14.51 -12.48 2.32
CA LEU A 200 13.18 -12.86 2.82
C LEU A 200 13.27 -13.57 4.16
N GLU A 201 14.22 -14.51 4.28
CA GLU A 201 14.40 -15.35 5.45
C GLU A 201 14.84 -14.53 6.66
N ALA A 202 15.82 -13.66 6.49
CA ALA A 202 16.30 -12.76 7.53
C ALA A 202 15.20 -11.79 8.01
N ALA A 203 14.39 -11.28 7.09
CA ALA A 203 13.26 -10.41 7.44
C ALA A 203 12.16 -11.14 8.20
N VAL A 204 11.82 -12.36 7.79
CA VAL A 204 10.85 -13.24 8.50
C VAL A 204 11.34 -13.56 9.90
N GLU A 205 12.59 -14.02 10.05
CA GLU A 205 13.18 -14.33 11.35
C GLU A 205 13.15 -13.12 12.29
N THR A 206 13.51 -11.94 11.77
CA THR A 206 13.48 -10.70 12.54
C THR A 206 12.05 -10.33 12.96
N ALA A 207 11.07 -10.49 12.07
CA ALA A 207 9.68 -10.22 12.39
C ALA A 207 9.16 -11.15 13.50
N LEU A 208 9.45 -12.44 13.41
CA LEU A 208 9.03 -13.43 14.42
C LEU A 208 9.67 -13.16 15.79
N ARG A 209 10.97 -12.83 15.82
CA ARG A 209 11.69 -12.48 17.05
C ARG A 209 11.11 -11.23 17.74
N LEU A 210 10.54 -10.30 16.97
CA LEU A 210 9.92 -9.08 17.48
C LEU A 210 8.41 -9.20 17.73
N GLY A 211 7.87 -10.42 17.75
CA GLY A 211 6.47 -10.68 18.09
C GLY A 211 5.49 -10.60 16.90
N GLY A 212 6.00 -10.45 15.69
CA GLY A 212 5.19 -10.65 14.48
C GLY A 212 4.88 -12.13 14.25
N ARG A 213 4.04 -12.41 13.28
CA ARG A 213 3.67 -13.79 12.89
C ARG A 213 3.51 -13.94 11.39
N THR A 214 3.76 -15.13 10.88
CA THR A 214 3.44 -15.51 9.50
C THR A 214 1.94 -15.77 9.39
N VAL A 215 1.31 -15.30 8.31
CA VAL A 215 -0.14 -15.49 8.07
C VAL A 215 -0.45 -16.09 6.71
N SER A 216 0.57 -16.31 5.88
CA SER A 216 0.46 -17.05 4.63
C SER A 216 1.66 -17.99 4.45
N PRO A 217 1.59 -18.98 3.54
CA PRO A 217 2.78 -19.66 3.06
C PRO A 217 3.68 -18.71 2.24
N VAL A 218 4.92 -19.15 1.98
CA VAL A 218 5.79 -18.47 1.01
C VAL A 218 5.32 -18.78 -0.40
N HIS A 219 4.97 -17.74 -1.15
CA HIS A 219 4.67 -17.84 -2.57
C HIS A 219 5.93 -17.55 -3.39
N THR A 220 6.28 -18.45 -4.29
CA THR A 220 7.44 -18.32 -5.17
C THR A 220 7.00 -18.21 -6.61
N THR A 221 7.50 -17.20 -7.31
CA THR A 221 7.37 -17.03 -8.76
C THR A 221 8.75 -17.13 -9.41
N SER A 222 8.84 -17.05 -10.71
CA SER A 222 10.12 -17.03 -11.43
C SER A 222 10.98 -15.81 -11.12
N THR A 223 10.40 -14.72 -10.58
CA THR A 223 11.09 -13.44 -10.38
C THR A 223 11.13 -12.99 -8.94
N SER A 224 10.34 -13.60 -8.04
CA SER A 224 10.24 -13.15 -6.66
C SER A 224 9.73 -14.23 -5.72
N ARG A 225 10.02 -14.05 -4.43
CA ARG A 225 9.41 -14.80 -3.32
C ARG A 225 8.73 -13.81 -2.40
N ARG A 226 7.53 -14.14 -1.92
CA ARG A 226 6.75 -13.26 -1.03
C ARG A 226 6.05 -14.04 0.07
N ILE A 227 5.82 -13.37 1.20
CA ILE A 227 5.06 -13.88 2.33
C ILE A 227 4.31 -12.74 3.00
N THR A 228 3.09 -13.01 3.46
CA THR A 228 2.33 -12.06 4.28
C THR A 228 2.59 -12.32 5.76
N LEU A 229 2.87 -11.25 6.47
CA LEU A 229 3.11 -11.22 7.90
C LEU A 229 2.04 -10.36 8.59
N ALA A 230 1.85 -10.59 9.88
CA ALA A 230 1.21 -9.63 10.76
C ALA A 230 2.26 -9.03 11.70
N ASP A 231 2.20 -7.74 11.93
CA ASP A 231 2.98 -7.09 12.98
C ASP A 231 2.43 -7.46 14.38
N PRO A 232 3.08 -7.06 15.49
CA PRO A 232 2.62 -7.37 16.84
C PRO A 232 1.22 -6.85 17.17
N ASP A 233 0.77 -5.77 16.52
CA ASP A 233 -0.58 -5.20 16.68
C ASP A 233 -1.62 -5.85 15.74
N GLY A 234 -1.18 -6.76 14.84
CA GLY A 234 -2.04 -7.47 13.89
C GLY A 234 -2.15 -6.83 12.51
N GLY A 235 -1.43 -5.74 12.24
CA GLY A 235 -1.37 -5.10 10.92
C GLY A 235 -0.75 -6.02 9.87
N LEU A 236 -1.50 -6.31 8.80
CA LEU A 236 -1.04 -7.21 7.73
C LEU A 236 -0.19 -6.45 6.70
N PHE A 237 0.94 -7.03 6.32
CA PHE A 237 1.79 -6.54 5.25
C PHE A 237 2.50 -7.71 4.55
N THR A 238 2.89 -7.53 3.30
CA THR A 238 3.61 -8.55 2.54
C THR A 238 5.05 -8.09 2.32
N ILE A 239 6.01 -8.96 2.57
CA ILE A 239 7.41 -8.73 2.20
C ILE A 239 7.75 -9.52 0.95
N VAL A 240 8.57 -8.93 0.09
CA VAL A 240 8.94 -9.49 -1.22
C VAL A 240 10.45 -9.41 -1.40
N ALA A 241 11.08 -10.54 -1.68
CA ALA A 241 12.45 -10.59 -2.15
C ALA A 241 12.48 -10.92 -3.65
N ARG A 242 13.15 -10.08 -4.44
CA ARG A 242 13.34 -10.33 -5.87
C ARG A 242 14.43 -11.39 -6.05
N GLN A 243 14.19 -12.33 -6.92
CA GLN A 243 15.22 -13.26 -7.36
C GLN A 243 16.04 -12.53 -8.43
N ASN A 244 17.32 -12.25 -8.15
CA ASN A 244 18.23 -11.82 -9.19
C ASN A 244 18.29 -12.96 -10.21
N GLY A 245 17.75 -12.69 -11.41
CA GLY A 245 17.89 -13.65 -12.49
C GLY A 245 19.37 -13.94 -12.71
N THR A 246 19.80 -15.14 -12.41
CA THR A 246 21.03 -15.70 -12.95
C THR A 246 20.83 -15.77 -14.45
N GLY A 247 21.25 -14.70 -15.15
CA GLY A 247 21.39 -14.77 -16.60
C GLY A 247 22.25 -15.98 -16.93
N PRO A 248 21.96 -16.75 -17.99
CA PRO A 248 22.80 -17.85 -18.39
C PRO A 248 24.21 -17.28 -18.64
N ALA A 249 25.19 -17.81 -17.92
CA ALA A 249 26.58 -17.53 -18.18
C ALA A 249 26.85 -17.76 -19.67
N SER A 250 27.15 -16.69 -20.40
CA SER A 250 27.61 -16.76 -21.77
C SER A 250 28.87 -17.61 -21.79
N GLY A 251 28.70 -18.90 -22.06
CA GLY A 251 29.82 -19.77 -22.37
C GLY A 251 30.43 -19.31 -23.70
N VAL A 252 31.53 -18.58 -23.58
CA VAL A 252 32.45 -18.38 -24.71
C VAL A 252 33.09 -19.72 -25.05
N ARG A 253 32.85 -20.19 -26.22
CA ARG A 253 33.80 -21.00 -27.03
C ARG A 253 33.87 -20.42 -28.40
#